data_bee456a605d88817708aaec543f38eae
#
_entry.id   bee456a605d88817708aaec543f38eae
#
_cell.length_a   1.000
_cell.length_b   1.000
_cell.length_c   1.000
_cell.angle_alpha   90.00
_cell.angle_beta   90.00
_cell.angle_gamma   90.00
#
_symmetry.space_group_name_H-M   'P 1'
#
loop_
_entity.id
_entity.type
_entity.pdbx_description
1 polymer ?
#
loop_
_entity_poly.entity_id
_entity_poly.type
_entity_poly.pdbx_seq_one_letter_code
_entity_poly.pdbx_strand_id
1 'polypeptide(L)'
;MYFHGKEKLFLEWGYTADDAKWLQDEMERQARLSYISGNYRLGKLDIFGQRINITIEIPRKDGIGTVTFVSGWMVEPGGKLKLNTPYGGK
;
A
#
# COMPACT_ATOMS: atom_id res chain seq x y z
N MET A 1 4.50 -6.95 -8.29
CA MET A 1 3.30 -6.19 -7.90
C MET A 1 2.80 -5.37 -9.07
N TYR A 2 1.52 -5.21 -9.16
CA TYR A 2 0.91 -4.50 -10.27
C TYR A 2 0.14 -3.28 -9.77
N PHE A 3 0.52 -2.09 -10.23
CA PHE A 3 -0.10 -0.83 -9.83
C PHE A 3 -1.23 -0.44 -10.77
N HIS A 4 -2.20 -1.29 -10.90
CA HIS A 4 -3.29 -1.14 -11.85
C HIS A 4 -3.98 0.22 -11.74
N GLY A 5 -3.88 1.03 -12.79
CA GLY A 5 -4.51 2.34 -12.86
C GLY A 5 -3.86 3.42 -12.02
N LYS A 6 -2.73 3.13 -11.36
CA LYS A 6 -2.06 4.11 -10.48
C LYS A 6 -0.62 4.39 -10.87
N GLU A 7 -0.16 3.85 -11.98
CA GLU A 7 1.19 4.05 -12.45
C GLU A 7 1.54 5.52 -12.62
N LYS A 8 0.58 6.32 -13.06
CA LYS A 8 0.79 7.75 -13.27
C LYS A 8 1.16 8.50 -12.00
N LEU A 9 0.54 8.14 -10.87
CA LEU A 9 0.86 8.77 -9.60
C LEU A 9 2.31 8.49 -9.20
N PHE A 10 2.74 7.24 -9.31
CA PHE A 10 4.10 6.89 -8.96
C PHE A 10 5.12 7.56 -9.90
N LEU A 11 4.78 7.67 -11.17
CA LEU A 11 5.64 8.38 -12.14
C LEU A 11 5.75 9.86 -11.78
N GLU A 12 4.66 10.49 -11.37
CA GLU A 12 4.68 11.89 -10.95
C GLU A 12 5.58 12.11 -9.74
N TRP A 13 5.74 11.11 -8.90
CA TRP A 13 6.61 11.18 -7.72
C TRP A 13 8.05 10.77 -8.03
N GLY A 14 8.36 10.51 -9.29
CA GLY A 14 9.70 10.19 -9.73
C GLY A 14 10.03 8.71 -9.76
N TYR A 15 9.05 7.85 -9.50
CA TYR A 15 9.27 6.41 -9.53
C TYR A 15 9.01 5.85 -10.92
N THR A 16 9.78 4.83 -11.29
CA THR A 16 9.66 4.17 -12.57
C THR A 16 9.35 2.69 -12.38
N ALA A 17 9.17 1.98 -13.49
CA ALA A 17 8.93 0.54 -13.43
C ALA A 17 10.06 -0.22 -12.73
N ASP A 18 11.30 0.30 -12.82
CA ASP A 18 12.45 -0.32 -12.15
C ASP A 18 12.36 -0.23 -10.63
N ASP A 19 11.54 0.67 -10.11
CA ASP A 19 11.36 0.85 -8.68
C ASP A 19 10.25 -0.02 -8.10
N ALA A 20 9.56 -0.79 -8.94
CA ALA A 20 8.38 -1.54 -8.51
C ALA A 20 8.66 -2.49 -7.35
N LYS A 21 9.79 -3.18 -7.39
CA LYS A 21 10.13 -4.11 -6.31
C LYS A 21 10.42 -3.38 -5.01
N TRP A 22 11.14 -2.29 -5.08
CA TRP A 22 11.42 -1.47 -3.89
C TRP A 22 10.13 -0.94 -3.29
N LEU A 23 9.23 -0.43 -4.14
CA LEU A 23 7.93 0.08 -3.69
C LEU A 23 7.11 -1.03 -3.02
N GLN A 24 7.09 -2.20 -3.63
CA GLN A 24 6.36 -3.33 -3.07
C GLN A 24 6.91 -3.71 -1.70
N ASP A 25 8.23 -3.84 -1.59
CA ASP A 25 8.86 -4.22 -0.33
C ASP A 25 8.63 -3.18 0.76
N GLU A 26 8.72 -1.90 0.40
CA GLU A 26 8.49 -0.83 1.36
C GLU A 26 7.03 -0.76 1.81
N MET A 27 6.10 -0.93 0.88
CA MET A 27 4.68 -0.96 1.22
C MET A 27 4.36 -2.12 2.15
N GLU A 28 4.91 -3.30 1.87
CA GLU A 28 4.70 -4.47 2.72
C GLU A 28 5.29 -4.27 4.11
N ARG A 29 6.47 -3.66 4.19
CA ARG A 29 7.11 -3.39 5.47
C ARG A 29 6.26 -2.46 6.32
N GLN A 30 5.80 -1.37 5.74
CA GLN A 30 4.95 -0.40 6.44
C GLN A 30 3.60 -1.00 6.81
N ALA A 31 3.03 -1.77 5.91
CA ALA A 31 1.74 -2.40 6.15
C ALA A 31 1.80 -3.37 7.33
N ARG A 32 2.85 -4.17 7.41
CA ARG A 32 3.03 -5.11 8.52
C ARG A 32 3.17 -4.39 9.85
N LEU A 33 3.97 -3.33 9.87
CA LEU A 33 4.16 -2.54 11.09
C LEU A 33 2.84 -1.89 11.52
N SER A 34 2.10 -1.32 10.58
CA SER A 34 0.82 -0.70 10.87
C SER A 34 -0.21 -1.72 11.35
N TYR A 35 -0.20 -2.88 10.74
CA TYR A 35 -1.12 -3.95 11.13
C TYR A 35 -0.85 -4.43 12.56
N ILE A 36 0.40 -4.67 12.88
CA ILE A 36 0.81 -5.11 14.22
C ILE A 36 0.47 -4.04 15.28
N SER A 37 0.63 -2.77 14.91
CA SER A 37 0.36 -1.65 15.82
C SER A 37 -1.13 -1.31 15.94
N GLY A 38 -1.99 -1.94 15.14
CA GLY A 38 -3.41 -1.61 15.09
C GLY A 38 -3.71 -0.32 14.36
N ASN A 39 -2.78 0.19 13.58
CA ASN A 39 -2.89 1.46 12.90
C ASN A 39 -3.42 1.29 11.48
N TYR A 40 -4.68 0.94 11.38
CA TYR A 40 -5.35 0.72 10.10
C TYR A 40 -6.85 0.97 10.25
N ARG A 41 -7.54 1.12 9.11
CA ARG A 41 -9.00 1.25 9.10
C ARG A 41 -9.61 -0.02 8.55
N LEU A 42 -10.70 -0.44 9.18
CA LEU A 42 -11.44 -1.62 8.72
C LEU A 42 -12.26 -1.28 7.49
N GLY A 43 -12.20 -2.16 6.50
CA GLY A 43 -13.06 -2.12 5.35
C GLY A 43 -14.05 -3.28 5.40
N LYS A 44 -14.39 -3.82 4.24
CA LYS A 44 -15.38 -4.88 4.11
C LYS A 44 -14.85 -6.22 4.60
N LEU A 45 -15.68 -6.95 5.32
CA LEU A 45 -15.42 -8.34 5.69
C LEU A 45 -16.24 -9.24 4.77
N ASP A 46 -15.59 -10.20 4.14
CA ASP A 46 -16.25 -11.19 3.30
C ASP A 46 -15.58 -12.56 3.44
N ILE A 47 -15.98 -13.51 2.59
CA ILE A 47 -15.47 -14.88 2.67
C ILE A 47 -13.98 -14.98 2.35
N PHE A 48 -13.41 -13.98 1.69
CA PHE A 48 -12.00 -13.98 1.33
C PHE A 48 -11.13 -13.39 2.44
N GLY A 49 -11.72 -12.68 3.37
CA GLY A 49 -11.00 -12.09 4.49
C GLY A 49 -11.51 -10.71 4.86
N GLN A 50 -10.78 -10.04 5.72
CA GLN A 50 -11.09 -8.68 6.18
C GLN A 50 -10.26 -7.70 5.37
N ARG A 51 -10.92 -6.78 4.68
CA ARG A 51 -10.23 -5.69 3.99
C ARG A 51 -9.86 -4.62 5.01
N ILE A 52 -8.66 -4.09 4.87
CA ILE A 52 -8.19 -2.99 5.70
C ILE A 52 -7.50 -1.96 4.82
N ASN A 53 -7.49 -0.72 5.30
CA ASN A 53 -6.82 0.38 4.63
C ASN A 53 -5.68 0.87 5.50
N ILE A 54 -4.51 1.02 4.91
CA ILE A 54 -3.30 1.43 5.60
C ILE A 54 -2.69 2.61 4.87
N THR A 55 -2.36 3.65 5.62
CA THR A 55 -1.66 4.82 5.07
C THR A 55 -0.19 4.48 4.92
N ILE A 56 0.32 4.72 3.73
CA ILE A 56 1.73 4.49 3.38
C ILE A 56 2.37 5.84 3.13
N GLU A 57 3.59 6.02 3.62
CA GLU A 57 4.38 7.22 3.37
C GLU A 57 5.69 6.82 2.70
N ILE A 58 5.99 7.44 1.55
CA ILE A 58 7.23 7.18 0.84
C ILE A 58 7.89 8.51 0.45
N PRO A 59 9.22 8.55 0.33
CA PRO A 59 9.89 9.75 -0.12
C PRO A 59 9.60 10.00 -1.60
N ARG A 60 9.53 11.26 -1.98
CA ARG A 60 9.51 11.62 -3.39
C ARG A 60 10.89 11.35 -3.97
N LYS A 61 10.93 10.69 -5.12
CA LYS A 61 12.19 10.38 -5.76
C LYS A 61 12.68 11.51 -6.65
N ASP A 62 11.75 12.36 -7.08
CA ASP A 62 12.03 13.46 -7.99
C ASP A 62 12.39 14.76 -7.27
N GLY A 63 12.41 14.77 -5.94
CA GLY A 63 12.65 15.98 -5.20
C GLY A 63 12.73 15.76 -3.71
N ILE A 64 12.35 16.80 -2.97
CA ILE A 64 12.40 16.80 -1.50
C ILE A 64 11.00 16.58 -0.95
N GLY A 65 10.92 15.85 0.15
CA GLY A 65 9.68 15.62 0.84
C GLY A 65 9.16 14.20 0.67
N THR A 66 7.99 13.97 1.22
CA THR A 66 7.34 12.67 1.18
C THR A 66 5.94 12.79 0.61
N VAL A 67 5.40 11.67 0.17
CA VAL A 67 4.00 11.59 -0.23
C VAL A 67 3.34 10.48 0.59
N THR A 68 2.06 10.68 0.87
CA THR A 68 1.26 9.69 1.57
C THR A 68 0.10 9.25 0.69
N PHE A 69 -0.24 7.99 0.80
CA PHE A 69 -1.39 7.46 0.10
C PHE A 69 -1.97 6.30 0.88
N VAL A 70 -3.23 5.99 0.62
CA VAL A 70 -3.91 4.87 1.27
C VAL A 70 -3.81 3.65 0.37
N SER A 71 -3.41 2.54 0.95
CA SER A 71 -3.35 1.26 0.25
C SER A 71 -4.35 0.29 0.85
N GLY A 72 -4.98 -0.51 -0.01
CA GLY A 72 -5.94 -1.51 0.41
C GLY A 72 -5.27 -2.87 0.56
N TRP A 73 -5.51 -3.51 1.69
CA TRP A 73 -4.96 -4.82 2.01
C TRP A 73 -6.07 -5.78 2.40
N MET A 74 -5.77 -7.04 2.29
CA MET A 74 -6.68 -8.08 2.75
C MET A 74 -5.99 -8.94 3.80
N VAL A 75 -6.63 -9.08 4.95
CA VAL A 75 -6.19 -10.04 5.97
C VAL A 75 -6.93 -11.34 5.68
N GLU A 76 -6.20 -12.29 5.10
CA GLU A 76 -6.78 -13.58 4.74
C GLU A 76 -7.04 -14.44 5.97
N PRO A 77 -7.95 -15.42 5.88
CA PRO A 77 -8.13 -16.38 6.96
C PRO A 77 -6.79 -17.01 7.32
N GLY A 78 -6.43 -16.96 8.59
CA GLY A 78 -5.11 -17.38 9.06
C GLY A 78 -4.17 -16.21 9.33
N GLY A 79 -4.58 -14.98 9.03
CA GLY A 79 -3.84 -13.77 9.38
C GLY A 79 -2.81 -13.31 8.38
N LYS A 80 -2.79 -13.88 7.19
CA LYS A 80 -1.85 -13.45 6.16
C LYS A 80 -2.29 -12.15 5.52
N LEU A 81 -1.38 -11.18 5.43
CA LEU A 81 -1.65 -9.88 4.84
C LEU A 81 -1.29 -9.89 3.37
N LYS A 82 -2.23 -9.46 2.53
CA LYS A 82 -2.05 -9.45 1.08
C LYS A 82 -2.44 -8.09 0.52
N LEU A 83 -1.58 -7.53 -0.33
CA LEU A 83 -1.88 -6.27 -1.00
C LEU A 83 -3.05 -6.44 -1.96
N ASN A 84 -4.04 -5.58 -1.81
CA ASN A 84 -5.23 -5.59 -2.65
C ASN A 84 -5.20 -4.47 -3.69
N THR A 85 -5.07 -3.22 -3.23
CA THR A 85 -4.97 -2.07 -4.13
C THR A 85 -3.97 -1.06 -3.59
N PRO A 86 -2.96 -0.69 -4.40
CA PRO A 86 -1.95 0.27 -3.98
C PRO A 86 -2.33 1.69 -4.38
N TYR A 87 -3.43 2.22 -3.85
CA TYR A 87 -3.78 3.58 -4.21
C TYR A 87 -4.58 4.27 -3.12
N GLY A 88 -4.65 5.57 -3.27
CA GLY A 88 -5.26 6.39 -2.29
C GLY A 88 -6.76 6.34 -2.28
N GLY A 89 -7.26 6.10 -1.14
CA GLY A 89 -8.42 6.67 -0.64
C GLY A 89 -9.78 6.32 -1.16
N LYS A 90 -9.93 5.21 -1.66
CA LYS A 90 -11.31 4.90 -1.97
C LYS A 90 -11.83 3.78 -1.16
#